data_892e719914a06390f06dfc96127c2c3a
#
_entry.id   892e719914a06390f06dfc96127c2c3a
#
_cell.length_a   1.000
_cell.length_b   1.000
_cell.length_c   1.000
_cell.angle_alpha   90.00
_cell.angle_beta   90.00
_cell.angle_gamma   90.00
#
_symmetry.space_group_name_H-M   'P 1'
#
loop_
_entity.id
_entity.type
_entity.pdbx_description
1 polymer ?
#
loop_
_entity_poly.entity_id
_entity_poly.type
_entity_poly.pdbx_seq_one_letter_code
_entity_poly.pdbx_strand_id
1 'polypeptide(L)'
;MIKEIETIEEFIKESFELREEAECYNKGWESTHHQALAFRGQSSKAYELLPAIGRGRKFSCDISILNQERNLIEMAKYKLPHIFRSDLLPIDLLSLLQHYGIPTRLLDVTSNPLVALYFASFDDSIDGEVFVFEYNDSDKTNYPVINAIAETYKFAFGTTSPLSLFFRTVINQPYFNEQRGQLADRDNEQGGAWIKECCEKLIFVNAIEQIERQKLQQGSYILFPNEIDEYGDKDFCFHKIIKPIDKNNEQIKKVLVIKKEGKCEIRKKLNFLGIS
;
A
#
# COMPACT_ATOMS: atom_id res chain seq x y z
N MET A 1 0.73 15.54 -12.65
CA MET A 1 0.07 16.86 -12.84
C MET A 1 -0.77 17.18 -11.61
N ILE A 2 -0.80 18.47 -11.19
CA ILE A 2 -1.60 18.92 -10.03
C ILE A 2 -2.78 19.72 -10.55
N LYS A 3 -3.99 19.51 -10.01
CA LYS A 3 -5.21 20.27 -10.32
C LYS A 3 -5.94 20.66 -9.04
N GLU A 4 -6.37 21.90 -8.92
CA GLU A 4 -7.18 22.38 -7.80
C GLU A 4 -8.67 22.08 -8.06
N ILE A 5 -9.39 21.73 -6.99
CA ILE A 5 -10.79 21.30 -6.98
C ILE A 5 -11.51 22.07 -5.84
N GLU A 6 -12.59 22.74 -6.17
CA GLU A 6 -13.43 23.47 -5.21
C GLU A 6 -14.81 22.83 -5.04
N THR A 7 -15.27 22.09 -6.05
CA THR A 7 -16.62 21.51 -6.07
C THR A 7 -16.60 20.00 -6.32
N ILE A 8 -17.65 19.31 -5.90
CA ILE A 8 -17.81 17.88 -6.16
C ILE A 8 -18.01 17.61 -7.66
N GLU A 9 -18.65 18.52 -8.38
CA GLU A 9 -18.92 18.43 -9.80
C GLU A 9 -17.61 18.43 -10.61
N GLU A 10 -16.68 19.30 -10.26
CA GLU A 10 -15.33 19.34 -10.85
C GLU A 10 -14.58 18.04 -10.57
N PHE A 11 -14.66 17.54 -9.33
CA PHE A 11 -14.02 16.30 -8.96
C PHE A 11 -14.56 15.10 -9.72
N ILE A 12 -15.89 15.01 -9.85
CA ILE A 12 -16.54 13.93 -10.59
C ILE A 12 -16.13 13.97 -12.07
N LYS A 13 -16.19 15.16 -12.69
CA LYS A 13 -15.77 15.32 -14.09
C LYS A 13 -14.35 14.84 -14.30
N GLU A 14 -13.42 15.28 -13.46
CA GLU A 14 -12.01 14.88 -13.54
C GLU A 14 -11.80 13.38 -13.36
N SER A 15 -12.53 12.78 -12.41
CA SER A 15 -12.47 11.34 -12.14
C SER A 15 -13.00 10.51 -13.32
N PHE A 16 -14.02 11.01 -14.02
CA PHE A 16 -14.55 10.38 -15.24
C PHE A 16 -13.52 10.45 -16.39
N GLU A 17 -12.94 11.63 -16.63
CA GLU A 17 -11.91 11.81 -17.69
C GLU A 17 -10.75 10.84 -17.48
N LEU A 18 -10.24 10.72 -16.25
CA LEU A 18 -9.15 9.78 -15.91
C LEU A 18 -9.55 8.31 -16.13
N ARG A 19 -10.80 7.96 -15.83
CA ARG A 19 -11.30 6.59 -16.06
C ARG A 19 -11.45 6.28 -17.54
N GLU A 20 -12.00 7.22 -18.32
CA GLU A 20 -12.12 7.08 -19.78
C GLU A 20 -10.75 6.91 -20.44
N GLU A 21 -9.72 7.66 -19.99
CA GLU A 21 -8.34 7.49 -20.46
C GLU A 21 -7.82 6.06 -20.20
N ALA A 22 -8.00 5.53 -19.00
CA ALA A 22 -7.57 4.17 -18.64
C ALA A 22 -8.34 3.11 -19.45
N GLU A 23 -9.67 3.29 -19.63
CA GLU A 23 -10.49 2.39 -20.46
C GLU A 23 -10.12 2.43 -21.94
N CYS A 24 -9.79 3.61 -22.48
CA CYS A 24 -9.34 3.78 -23.84
C CYS A 24 -8.00 3.05 -24.08
N TYR A 25 -7.08 3.18 -23.13
CA TYR A 25 -5.82 2.43 -23.15
C TYR A 25 -6.08 0.92 -23.17
N ASN A 26 -6.96 0.42 -22.29
CA ASN A 26 -7.27 -1.00 -22.18
C ASN A 26 -7.93 -1.59 -23.43
N LYS A 27 -8.70 -0.79 -24.19
CA LYS A 27 -9.30 -1.22 -25.47
C LYS A 27 -8.29 -1.41 -26.60
N GLY A 28 -7.14 -0.74 -26.53
CA GLY A 28 -6.08 -0.82 -27.53
C GLY A 28 -5.14 -2.02 -27.38
N TRP A 29 -5.22 -2.74 -26.25
CA TRP A 29 -4.32 -3.86 -25.94
C TRP A 29 -5.11 -5.16 -25.72
N GLU A 30 -4.80 -6.18 -26.49
CA GLU A 30 -5.36 -7.52 -26.27
C GLU A 30 -4.82 -8.12 -24.95
N SER A 31 -5.65 -8.07 -23.94
CA SER A 31 -5.84 -9.01 -22.83
C SER A 31 -4.84 -9.17 -21.66
N THR A 32 -3.64 -8.64 -21.63
CA THR A 32 -2.73 -8.95 -20.51
C THR A 32 -2.33 -7.78 -19.60
N HIS A 33 -2.58 -6.54 -20.02
CA HIS A 33 -2.14 -5.33 -19.32
C HIS A 33 -3.31 -4.35 -19.14
N HIS A 34 -4.14 -4.58 -18.15
CA HIS A 34 -5.24 -3.66 -17.83
C HIS A 34 -4.75 -2.59 -16.83
N GLN A 35 -4.75 -1.35 -17.28
CA GLN A 35 -4.58 -0.20 -16.39
C GLN A 35 -5.77 -0.10 -15.44
N ALA A 36 -5.48 -0.04 -14.16
CA ALA A 36 -6.45 0.20 -13.10
C ALA A 36 -6.09 1.48 -12.34
N LEU A 37 -7.11 2.13 -11.79
CA LEU A 37 -6.95 3.33 -10.97
C LEU A 37 -7.24 3.01 -9.51
N ALA A 38 -6.40 3.55 -8.62
CA ALA A 38 -6.68 3.60 -7.20
C ALA A 38 -6.57 5.03 -6.69
N PHE A 39 -7.39 5.36 -5.70
CA PHE A 39 -7.51 6.69 -5.15
C PHE A 39 -7.17 6.67 -3.66
N ARG A 40 -6.50 7.73 -3.19
CA ARG A 40 -6.28 7.95 -1.76
C ARG A 40 -6.52 9.40 -1.41
N GLY A 41 -7.44 9.64 -0.47
CA GLY A 41 -7.70 10.96 0.10
C GLY A 41 -6.89 11.20 1.38
N GLN A 42 -6.34 12.40 1.49
CA GLN A 42 -5.72 12.92 2.72
C GLN A 42 -6.29 14.28 3.04
N SER A 43 -6.73 14.48 4.30
CA SER A 43 -7.36 15.74 4.71
C SER A 43 -6.41 16.94 4.76
N SER A 44 -5.11 16.70 4.73
CA SER A 44 -4.08 17.74 4.75
C SER A 44 -2.98 17.46 3.72
N LYS A 45 -2.64 18.48 2.92
CA LYS A 45 -1.51 18.42 1.99
C LYS A 45 -0.13 18.31 2.67
N ALA A 46 -0.09 18.54 3.98
CA ALA A 46 1.14 18.38 4.76
C ALA A 46 1.42 16.91 5.14
N TYR A 47 0.46 16.01 4.93
CA TYR A 47 0.67 14.60 5.24
C TYR A 47 1.53 13.91 4.19
N GLU A 48 2.37 13.00 4.68
CA GLU A 48 3.16 12.12 3.84
C GLU A 48 2.34 10.89 3.43
N LEU A 49 2.61 10.36 2.24
CA LEU A 49 2.07 9.08 1.77
C LEU A 49 2.81 7.92 2.45
N LEU A 50 2.49 7.69 3.72
CA LEU A 50 3.18 6.75 4.59
C LEU A 50 2.17 5.92 5.38
N PRO A 51 2.33 4.59 5.52
CA PRO A 51 1.46 3.75 6.32
C PRO A 51 1.61 4.06 7.82
N ALA A 52 0.64 3.63 8.63
CA ALA A 52 0.58 3.95 10.05
C ALA A 52 1.86 3.55 10.82
N ILE A 53 2.45 2.41 10.48
CA ILE A 53 3.67 1.91 11.13
C ILE A 53 4.90 2.78 10.86
N GLY A 54 4.92 3.47 9.71
CA GLY A 54 6.01 4.39 9.33
C GLY A 54 5.90 5.78 9.97
N ARG A 55 4.70 6.15 10.49
CA ARG A 55 4.42 7.49 11.06
C ARG A 55 4.92 7.68 12.48
N GLY A 56 5.83 6.83 12.96
CA GLY A 56 6.30 6.85 14.33
C GLY A 56 6.81 8.23 14.76
N ARG A 57 6.34 8.70 15.92
CA ARG A 57 6.96 9.85 16.58
C ARG A 57 8.42 9.49 16.81
N LYS A 58 9.33 10.40 16.43
CA LYS A 58 10.71 10.35 16.90
C LYS A 58 10.70 10.55 18.42
N PHE A 59 10.55 9.46 19.16
CA PHE A 59 10.86 9.48 20.58
C PHE A 59 12.38 9.72 20.67
N SER A 60 12.80 10.39 21.73
CA SER A 60 14.20 10.71 22.02
C SER A 60 15.16 9.49 22.11
N CYS A 61 14.69 8.29 21.82
CA CYS A 61 15.39 7.01 21.93
C CYS A 61 15.28 6.13 20.68
N ASP A 62 15.19 6.66 19.47
CA ASP A 62 15.23 5.96 18.16
C ASP A 62 14.30 4.71 18.00
N ILE A 63 13.32 4.53 18.86
CA ILE A 63 12.37 3.41 18.76
C ILE A 63 11.22 3.84 17.85
N SER A 64 11.36 3.58 16.54
CA SER A 64 10.24 3.70 15.62
C SER A 64 9.19 2.63 15.91
N ILE A 65 7.91 2.89 15.59
CA ILE A 65 6.84 1.88 15.70
C ILE A 65 7.18 0.66 14.84
N LEU A 66 7.85 0.84 13.71
CA LEU A 66 8.33 -0.24 12.86
C LEU A 66 9.24 -1.24 13.61
N ASN A 67 10.07 -0.78 14.53
CA ASN A 67 10.90 -1.66 15.36
C ASN A 67 10.07 -2.52 16.33
N GLN A 68 8.81 -2.16 16.58
CA GLN A 68 7.88 -2.90 17.41
C GLN A 68 6.90 -3.76 16.60
N GLU A 69 7.01 -3.77 15.27
CA GLU A 69 6.07 -4.49 14.38
C GLU A 69 5.89 -5.95 14.80
N ARG A 70 7.00 -6.66 15.02
CA ARG A 70 6.98 -8.04 15.48
C ARG A 70 6.23 -8.20 16.81
N ASN A 71 6.57 -7.39 17.79
CA ASN A 71 5.96 -7.45 19.12
C ASN A 71 4.45 -7.16 19.07
N LEU A 72 4.03 -6.20 18.24
CA LEU A 72 2.61 -5.86 18.05
C LEU A 72 1.84 -7.05 17.44
N ILE A 73 2.40 -7.69 16.43
CA ILE A 73 1.78 -8.84 15.75
C ILE A 73 1.72 -10.05 16.70
N GLU A 74 2.82 -10.38 17.35
CA GLU A 74 2.87 -11.51 18.29
C GLU A 74 1.95 -11.30 19.50
N MET A 75 1.86 -10.08 20.01
CA MET A 75 0.93 -9.73 21.09
C MET A 75 -0.53 -9.86 20.64
N ALA A 76 -0.86 -9.43 19.43
CA ALA A 76 -2.21 -9.57 18.88
C ALA A 76 -2.60 -11.05 18.74
N LYS A 77 -1.72 -11.88 18.19
CA LYS A 77 -1.92 -13.34 18.07
C LYS A 77 -2.09 -14.00 19.44
N TYR A 78 -1.29 -13.59 20.42
CA TYR A 78 -1.38 -14.13 21.79
C TYR A 78 -2.70 -13.76 22.46
N LYS A 79 -3.14 -12.52 22.32
CA LYS A 79 -4.36 -12.03 23.00
C LYS A 79 -5.65 -12.49 22.33
N LEU A 80 -5.68 -12.60 21.01
CA LEU A 80 -6.87 -12.90 20.22
C LEU A 80 -6.57 -13.99 19.16
N PRO A 81 -6.16 -15.20 19.58
CA PRO A 81 -5.71 -16.27 18.68
C PRO A 81 -6.82 -16.78 17.74
N HIS A 82 -8.09 -16.64 18.14
CA HIS A 82 -9.23 -17.01 17.30
C HIS A 82 -9.51 -16.01 16.17
N ILE A 83 -9.02 -14.78 16.29
CA ILE A 83 -9.10 -13.73 15.26
C ILE A 83 -7.84 -13.77 14.39
N PHE A 84 -6.66 -13.65 15.03
CA PHE A 84 -5.36 -13.62 14.35
C PHE A 84 -4.78 -15.03 14.23
N ARG A 85 -5.48 -15.87 13.47
CA ARG A 85 -5.13 -17.29 13.29
C ARG A 85 -3.77 -17.47 12.62
N SER A 86 -3.14 -18.60 12.88
CA SER A 86 -1.81 -18.93 12.34
C SER A 86 -1.84 -19.40 10.88
N ASP A 87 -3.02 -19.76 10.36
CA ASP A 87 -3.26 -20.22 9.00
C ASP A 87 -3.58 -19.08 8.02
N LEU A 88 -3.73 -17.86 8.51
CA LEU A 88 -3.90 -16.68 7.66
C LEU A 88 -2.65 -16.45 6.81
N LEU A 89 -2.87 -16.07 5.55
CA LEU A 89 -1.78 -15.55 4.74
C LEU A 89 -1.22 -14.26 5.35
N PRO A 90 0.08 -14.01 5.21
CA PRO A 90 0.70 -12.82 5.79
C PRO A 90 0.01 -11.51 5.44
N ILE A 91 -0.41 -11.34 4.18
CA ILE A 91 -1.12 -10.13 3.75
C ILE A 91 -2.50 -10.00 4.39
N ASP A 92 -3.23 -11.11 4.53
CA ASP A 92 -4.56 -11.11 5.16
C ASP A 92 -4.45 -10.83 6.66
N LEU A 93 -3.40 -11.35 7.31
CA LEU A 93 -3.09 -11.02 8.69
C LEU A 93 -2.85 -9.51 8.89
N LEU A 94 -2.05 -8.87 8.01
CA LEU A 94 -1.81 -7.43 8.09
C LEU A 94 -3.10 -6.62 7.88
N SER A 95 -3.93 -7.02 6.93
CA SER A 95 -5.22 -6.39 6.70
C SER A 95 -6.13 -6.47 7.92
N LEU A 96 -6.20 -7.63 8.54
CA LEU A 96 -6.99 -7.86 9.75
C LEU A 96 -6.46 -7.04 10.94
N LEU A 97 -5.14 -7.00 11.14
CA LEU A 97 -4.50 -6.18 12.17
C LEU A 97 -4.85 -4.71 12.01
N GLN A 98 -4.78 -4.18 10.77
CA GLN A 98 -5.14 -2.79 10.48
C GLN A 98 -6.61 -2.51 10.78
N HIS A 99 -7.50 -3.44 10.47
CA HIS A 99 -8.92 -3.31 10.82
C HIS A 99 -9.13 -3.15 12.34
N TYR A 100 -8.35 -3.87 13.14
CA TYR A 100 -8.38 -3.75 14.61
C TYR A 100 -7.56 -2.56 15.13
N GLY A 101 -7.13 -1.65 14.28
CA GLY A 101 -6.41 -0.42 14.67
C GLY A 101 -4.95 -0.61 15.02
N ILE A 102 -4.38 -1.78 14.75
CA ILE A 102 -2.95 -2.04 14.96
C ILE A 102 -2.19 -1.48 13.76
N PRO A 103 -1.16 -0.65 13.98
CA PRO A 103 -0.37 -0.09 12.88
C PRO A 103 0.29 -1.19 12.04
N THR A 104 0.13 -1.10 10.72
CA THR A 104 0.74 -2.01 9.75
C THR A 104 1.46 -1.25 8.65
N ARG A 105 2.15 -1.98 7.78
CA ARG A 105 2.82 -1.46 6.57
C ARG A 105 1.88 -1.31 5.36
N LEU A 106 0.58 -1.35 5.58
CA LEU A 106 -0.44 -1.17 4.56
C LEU A 106 -0.91 0.29 4.54
N LEU A 107 -1.01 0.86 3.35
CA LEU A 107 -1.60 2.16 3.09
C LEU A 107 -2.91 1.98 2.35
N ASP A 108 -4.03 2.40 2.97
CA ASP A 108 -5.35 2.25 2.34
C ASP A 108 -5.46 3.07 1.06
N VAL A 109 -5.99 2.44 0.04
CA VAL A 109 -6.44 3.06 -1.21
C VAL A 109 -7.82 2.48 -1.57
N THR A 110 -8.53 3.12 -2.48
CA THR A 110 -9.87 2.69 -2.89
C THR A 110 -10.04 2.83 -4.40
N SER A 111 -10.83 1.97 -5.01
CA SER A 111 -11.26 2.15 -6.40
C SER A 111 -12.43 3.14 -6.55
N ASN A 112 -13.04 3.57 -5.43
CA ASN A 112 -14.11 4.55 -5.42
C ASN A 112 -13.57 5.98 -5.19
N PRO A 113 -13.55 6.85 -6.21
CA PRO A 113 -13.02 8.21 -6.08
C PRO A 113 -13.78 9.05 -5.03
N LEU A 114 -15.08 8.83 -4.85
CA LEU A 114 -15.88 9.61 -3.89
C LEU A 114 -15.53 9.28 -2.44
N VAL A 115 -15.12 8.03 -2.16
CA VAL A 115 -14.59 7.65 -0.84
C VAL A 115 -13.27 8.37 -0.57
N ALA A 116 -12.38 8.46 -1.55
CA ALA A 116 -11.14 9.22 -1.41
C ALA A 116 -11.42 10.72 -1.21
N LEU A 117 -12.37 11.29 -1.95
CA LEU A 117 -12.79 12.68 -1.78
C LEU A 117 -13.33 12.95 -0.38
N TYR A 118 -14.11 12.02 0.19
CA TYR A 118 -14.60 12.13 1.57
C TYR A 118 -13.45 12.28 2.56
N PHE A 119 -12.44 11.40 2.49
CA PHE A 119 -11.27 11.50 3.36
C PHE A 119 -10.44 12.77 3.13
N ALA A 120 -10.31 13.24 1.89
CA ALA A 120 -9.61 14.48 1.57
C ALA A 120 -10.34 15.73 2.10
N SER A 121 -11.67 15.66 2.26
CA SER A 121 -12.50 16.77 2.71
C SER A 121 -12.70 16.84 4.24
N PHE A 122 -12.07 15.97 5.04
CA PHE A 122 -12.41 15.82 6.46
C PHE A 122 -12.03 17.01 7.34
N ASP A 123 -10.93 17.70 7.06
CA ASP A 123 -10.44 18.86 7.82
C ASP A 123 -10.62 20.14 7.00
N ASP A 124 -11.44 21.06 7.49
CA ASP A 124 -11.77 22.33 6.80
C ASP A 124 -10.70 23.41 7.00
N SER A 125 -9.72 23.18 7.86
CA SER A 125 -8.71 24.20 8.19
C SER A 125 -7.59 24.32 7.15
N ILE A 126 -7.39 23.28 6.34
CA ILE A 126 -6.28 23.16 5.39
C ILE A 126 -6.74 22.47 4.11
N ASP A 127 -6.06 22.73 2.98
CA ASP A 127 -6.28 22.00 1.73
C ASP A 127 -5.98 20.50 1.90
N GLY A 128 -6.83 19.67 1.31
CA GLY A 128 -6.62 18.22 1.22
C GLY A 128 -6.07 17.81 -0.13
N GLU A 129 -5.74 16.53 -0.28
CA GLU A 129 -5.26 15.96 -1.53
C GLU A 129 -5.95 14.63 -1.82
N VAL A 130 -6.28 14.39 -3.08
CA VAL A 130 -6.61 13.06 -3.57
C VAL A 130 -5.53 12.67 -4.57
N PHE A 131 -4.81 11.60 -4.25
CA PHE A 131 -3.84 10.97 -5.14
C PHE A 131 -4.55 9.96 -6.03
N VAL A 132 -4.31 10.06 -7.33
CA VAL A 132 -4.79 9.10 -8.33
C VAL A 132 -3.59 8.27 -8.77
N PHE A 133 -3.56 7.02 -8.37
CA PHE A 133 -2.55 6.06 -8.77
C PHE A 133 -3.01 5.31 -10.01
N GLU A 134 -2.06 5.03 -10.90
CA GLU A 134 -2.23 4.16 -12.05
C GLU A 134 -1.31 2.97 -11.91
N TYR A 135 -1.85 1.77 -12.04
CA TYR A 135 -1.09 0.53 -11.94
C TYR A 135 -1.66 -0.52 -12.90
N ASN A 136 -0.83 -1.51 -13.21
CA ASN A 136 -1.28 -2.63 -13.99
C ASN A 136 -1.92 -3.69 -13.10
N ASP A 137 -3.12 -4.14 -13.42
CA ASP A 137 -3.83 -5.15 -12.62
C ASP A 137 -3.12 -6.51 -12.61
N SER A 138 -2.30 -6.80 -13.63
CA SER A 138 -1.42 -7.98 -13.66
C SER A 138 -0.28 -7.92 -12.62
N ASP A 139 0.12 -6.74 -12.18
CA ASP A 139 1.18 -6.58 -11.17
C ASP A 139 0.75 -7.11 -9.79
N LYS A 140 -0.55 -7.31 -9.55
CA LYS A 140 -1.08 -7.94 -8.34
C LYS A 140 -0.79 -9.45 -8.25
N THR A 141 -0.27 -10.04 -9.30
CA THR A 141 -0.12 -11.52 -9.40
C THR A 141 1.12 -12.06 -8.73
N ASN A 142 2.06 -11.23 -8.29
CA ASN A 142 3.26 -11.71 -7.59
C ASN A 142 3.01 -12.01 -6.11
N TYR A 143 1.99 -12.84 -5.89
CA TYR A 143 1.44 -13.19 -4.58
C TYR A 143 2.47 -13.75 -3.57
N PRO A 144 3.44 -14.61 -3.96
CA PRO A 144 4.47 -15.07 -3.05
C PRO A 144 5.36 -13.95 -2.52
N VAL A 145 5.79 -13.01 -3.38
CA VAL A 145 6.60 -11.86 -2.94
C VAL A 145 5.82 -10.92 -2.02
N ILE A 146 4.53 -10.68 -2.34
CA ILE A 146 3.64 -9.90 -1.48
C ILE A 146 3.62 -10.49 -0.06
N ASN A 147 3.42 -11.80 0.07
CA ASN A 147 3.41 -12.47 1.37
C ASN A 147 4.78 -12.46 2.05
N ALA A 148 5.88 -12.59 1.29
CA ALA A 148 7.23 -12.50 1.83
C ALA A 148 7.49 -11.09 2.43
N ILE A 149 7.13 -10.02 1.72
CA ILE A 149 7.26 -8.65 2.22
C ILE A 149 6.36 -8.40 3.44
N ALA A 150 5.13 -8.93 3.43
CA ALA A 150 4.24 -8.84 4.58
C ALA A 150 4.78 -9.56 5.83
N GLU A 151 5.65 -10.56 5.67
CA GLU A 151 6.31 -11.30 6.76
C GLU A 151 7.71 -10.78 7.12
N THR A 152 8.20 -9.72 6.53
CA THR A 152 9.57 -9.21 6.77
C THR A 152 9.88 -9.03 8.26
N TYR A 153 8.87 -8.74 9.09
CA TYR A 153 9.02 -8.64 10.54
C TYR A 153 9.56 -9.92 11.21
N LYS A 154 9.31 -11.10 10.64
CA LYS A 154 9.82 -12.39 11.15
C LYS A 154 11.32 -12.56 10.90
N PHE A 155 11.82 -11.94 9.83
CA PHE A 155 13.18 -12.13 9.34
C PHE A 155 14.10 -10.93 9.63
N ALA A 156 13.68 -10.03 10.51
CA ALA A 156 14.49 -8.87 10.88
C ALA A 156 15.73 -9.27 11.66
N PHE A 157 16.84 -9.40 10.96
CA PHE A 157 18.17 -9.68 11.51
C PHE A 157 18.91 -8.36 11.74
N GLY A 158 18.86 -7.82 12.95
CA GLY A 158 19.59 -6.58 13.25
C GLY A 158 19.05 -5.35 12.49
N THR A 159 19.96 -4.42 12.13
CA THR A 159 19.62 -3.16 11.42
C THR A 159 19.58 -3.30 9.91
N THR A 160 20.28 -4.30 9.37
CA THR A 160 20.36 -4.63 7.94
C THR A 160 20.17 -6.13 7.74
N SER A 161 19.48 -6.51 6.68
CA SER A 161 19.27 -7.92 6.32
C SER A 161 19.51 -8.11 4.83
N PRO A 162 20.56 -8.87 4.42
CA PRO A 162 20.83 -9.14 3.01
C PRO A 162 19.64 -9.79 2.31
N LEU A 163 19.31 -9.34 1.10
CA LEU A 163 18.19 -9.88 0.33
C LEU A 163 18.45 -11.31 -0.13
N SER A 164 19.70 -11.67 -0.36
CA SER A 164 20.11 -13.05 -0.66
C SER A 164 19.74 -14.02 0.47
N LEU A 165 19.99 -13.61 1.73
CA LEU A 165 19.58 -14.39 2.90
C LEU A 165 18.06 -14.41 3.08
N PHE A 166 17.41 -13.29 2.85
CA PHE A 166 15.94 -13.19 2.89
C PHE A 166 15.31 -14.13 1.85
N PHE A 167 15.76 -14.06 0.58
CA PHE A 167 15.27 -14.95 -0.48
C PHE A 167 15.42 -16.43 -0.11
N ARG A 168 16.60 -16.84 0.32
CA ARG A 168 16.88 -18.23 0.76
C ARG A 168 15.92 -18.70 1.85
N THR A 169 15.48 -17.81 2.73
CA THR A 169 14.58 -18.14 3.82
C THR A 169 13.13 -18.20 3.36
N VAL A 170 12.67 -17.21 2.57
CA VAL A 170 11.25 -17.11 2.17
C VAL A 170 10.87 -18.11 1.09
N ILE A 171 11.78 -18.52 0.21
CA ILE A 171 11.50 -19.49 -0.86
C ILE A 171 11.00 -20.86 -0.31
N ASN A 172 11.29 -21.15 0.94
CA ASN A 172 10.83 -22.37 1.61
C ASN A 172 9.45 -22.20 2.29
N GLN A 173 8.86 -21.01 2.26
CA GLN A 173 7.53 -20.78 2.82
C GLN A 173 6.43 -21.39 1.92
N PRO A 174 5.30 -21.82 2.52
CA PRO A 174 4.22 -22.48 1.77
C PRO A 174 3.66 -21.65 0.60
N TYR A 175 3.64 -20.34 0.71
CA TYR A 175 3.13 -19.45 -0.34
C TYR A 175 4.03 -19.39 -1.59
N PHE A 176 5.26 -19.96 -1.55
CA PHE A 176 6.13 -20.13 -2.72
C PHE A 176 6.00 -21.49 -3.40
N ASN A 177 5.19 -22.42 -2.89
CA ASN A 177 5.17 -23.81 -3.38
C ASN A 177 4.96 -23.92 -4.89
N GLU A 178 4.06 -23.12 -5.48
CA GLU A 178 3.78 -23.15 -6.92
C GLU A 178 4.90 -22.57 -7.78
N GLN A 179 5.62 -21.58 -7.27
CA GLN A 179 6.70 -20.91 -8.00
C GLN A 179 8.09 -21.47 -7.69
N ARG A 180 8.21 -22.34 -6.69
CA ARG A 180 9.51 -22.87 -6.25
C ARG A 180 10.30 -23.50 -7.39
N GLY A 181 9.65 -24.26 -8.26
CA GLY A 181 10.32 -24.88 -9.41
C GLY A 181 10.91 -23.86 -10.39
N GLN A 182 10.22 -22.75 -10.63
CA GLN A 182 10.68 -21.69 -11.54
C GLN A 182 11.83 -20.85 -10.93
N LEU A 183 11.92 -20.83 -9.60
CA LEU A 183 12.92 -20.06 -8.85
C LEU A 183 14.08 -20.92 -8.38
N ALA A 184 13.99 -22.25 -8.52
CA ALA A 184 15.00 -23.21 -8.02
C ALA A 184 16.36 -23.04 -8.67
N ASP A 185 16.41 -22.58 -9.92
CA ASP A 185 17.65 -22.35 -10.66
C ASP A 185 18.34 -21.01 -10.34
N ARG A 186 17.68 -20.15 -9.56
CA ARG A 186 18.26 -18.89 -9.11
C ARG A 186 19.15 -19.12 -7.91
N ASP A 187 20.39 -18.64 -7.96
CA ASP A 187 21.22 -18.53 -6.77
C ASP A 187 20.64 -17.46 -5.80
N ASN A 188 21.22 -17.37 -4.61
CA ASN A 188 20.70 -16.46 -3.58
C ASN A 188 20.83 -14.98 -3.97
N GLU A 189 21.89 -14.59 -4.68
CA GLU A 189 22.12 -13.21 -5.15
C GLU A 189 21.08 -12.84 -6.22
N GLN A 190 20.88 -13.72 -7.21
CA GLN A 190 19.84 -13.53 -8.24
C GLN A 190 18.44 -13.48 -7.65
N GLY A 191 18.16 -14.27 -6.62
CA GLY A 191 16.91 -14.24 -5.89
C GLY A 191 16.71 -12.95 -5.11
N GLY A 192 17.75 -12.43 -4.49
CA GLY A 192 17.76 -11.12 -3.81
C GLY A 192 17.52 -9.98 -4.78
N ALA A 193 18.19 -9.97 -5.93
CA ALA A 193 17.98 -8.97 -6.99
C ALA A 193 16.55 -9.00 -7.54
N TRP A 194 15.97 -10.17 -7.73
CA TRP A 194 14.58 -10.32 -8.15
C TRP A 194 13.58 -9.76 -7.13
N ILE A 195 13.79 -9.97 -5.82
CA ILE A 195 12.96 -9.36 -4.78
C ILE A 195 13.07 -7.83 -4.83
N LYS A 196 14.29 -7.30 -5.01
CA LYS A 196 14.50 -5.86 -5.17
C LYS A 196 13.68 -5.32 -6.35
N GLU A 197 13.77 -5.95 -7.53
CA GLU A 197 13.02 -5.58 -8.72
C GLU A 197 11.50 -5.55 -8.45
N CYS A 198 10.98 -6.56 -7.73
CA CYS A 198 9.57 -6.57 -7.31
C CYS A 198 9.18 -5.42 -6.36
N CYS A 199 10.15 -4.82 -5.68
CA CYS A 199 9.94 -3.70 -4.75
C CYS A 199 10.19 -2.31 -5.37
N GLU A 200 10.63 -2.22 -6.62
CA GLU A 200 10.90 -0.94 -7.30
C GLU A 200 9.63 -0.15 -7.60
N LYS A 201 8.53 -0.86 -7.84
CA LYS A 201 7.20 -0.28 -8.04
C LYS A 201 6.36 -0.33 -6.78
N LEU A 202 5.32 0.50 -6.73
CA LEU A 202 4.32 0.42 -5.67
C LEU A 202 3.60 -0.94 -5.72
N ILE A 203 3.56 -1.63 -4.60
CA ILE A 203 2.98 -2.98 -4.50
C ILE A 203 1.50 -2.86 -4.13
N PHE A 204 0.62 -2.86 -5.13
CA PHE A 204 -0.82 -2.85 -4.93
C PHE A 204 -1.31 -4.25 -4.56
N VAL A 205 -2.11 -4.34 -3.49
CA VAL A 205 -2.58 -5.62 -2.96
C VAL A 205 -4.05 -5.57 -2.56
N ASN A 206 -4.73 -6.70 -2.76
CA ASN A 206 -6.05 -6.95 -2.20
C ASN A 206 -5.91 -8.05 -1.14
N ALA A 207 -6.47 -7.85 0.05
CA ALA A 207 -6.63 -8.93 1.00
C ALA A 207 -7.77 -9.86 0.54
N ILE A 208 -7.59 -11.17 0.70
CA ILE A 208 -8.60 -12.16 0.29
C ILE A 208 -9.76 -12.14 1.26
N GLU A 209 -9.49 -12.11 2.57
CA GLU A 209 -10.51 -11.96 3.61
C GLU A 209 -10.88 -10.47 3.76
N GLN A 210 -11.73 -9.98 2.86
CA GLN A 210 -12.24 -8.61 2.96
C GLN A 210 -13.33 -8.52 4.03
N ILE A 211 -13.11 -7.64 5.00
CA ILE A 211 -14.08 -7.27 6.01
C ILE A 211 -15.18 -6.39 5.37
N GLU A 212 -16.42 -6.45 5.88
CA GLU A 212 -17.56 -5.70 5.31
C GLU A 212 -17.24 -4.22 5.04
N ARG A 213 -16.55 -3.55 5.95
CA ARG A 213 -16.14 -2.16 5.78
C ARG A 213 -15.25 -1.96 4.54
N GLN A 214 -14.32 -2.86 4.26
CA GLN A 214 -13.46 -2.80 3.08
C GLN A 214 -14.24 -3.02 1.80
N LYS A 215 -15.19 -3.97 1.82
CA LYS A 215 -16.09 -4.22 0.68
C LYS A 215 -16.93 -2.99 0.35
N LEU A 216 -17.51 -2.35 1.36
CA LEU A 216 -18.29 -1.12 1.20
C LEU A 216 -17.46 0.04 0.67
N GLN A 217 -16.20 0.15 1.09
CA GLN A 217 -15.28 1.19 0.64
C GLN A 217 -14.53 0.83 -0.65
N GLN A 218 -14.77 -0.36 -1.21
CA GLN A 218 -14.00 -0.89 -2.36
C GLN A 218 -12.49 -0.74 -2.13
N GLY A 219 -12.08 -1.05 -0.89
CA GLY A 219 -10.75 -0.81 -0.39
C GLY A 219 -9.74 -1.85 -0.87
N SER A 220 -8.55 -1.38 -1.14
CA SER A 220 -7.32 -2.15 -1.37
C SER A 220 -6.17 -1.45 -0.66
N TYR A 221 -4.95 -1.94 -0.85
CA TYR A 221 -3.79 -1.40 -0.14
C TYR A 221 -2.60 -1.21 -1.08
N ILE A 222 -1.70 -0.32 -0.67
CA ILE A 222 -0.30 -0.32 -1.10
C ILE A 222 0.51 -0.92 0.05
N LEU A 223 1.22 -2.01 -0.21
CA LEU A 223 2.13 -2.66 0.73
C LEU A 223 3.51 -1.99 0.65
N PHE A 224 4.04 -1.60 1.79
CA PHE A 224 5.34 -0.94 1.87
C PHE A 224 6.44 -1.93 2.28
N PRO A 225 7.42 -2.19 1.40
CA PRO A 225 8.63 -2.89 1.79
C PRO A 225 9.48 -2.02 2.72
N ASN A 226 10.45 -2.63 3.36
CA ASN A 226 11.56 -1.88 3.95
C ASN A 226 12.39 -1.22 2.84
N GLU A 227 13.09 -0.15 3.17
CA GLU A 227 14.05 0.47 2.27
C GLU A 227 15.14 -0.54 1.88
N ILE A 228 15.53 -0.52 0.61
CA ILE A 228 16.53 -1.41 0.03
C ILE A 228 17.69 -0.58 -0.48
N ASP A 229 18.90 -0.91 -0.02
CA ASP A 229 20.14 -0.30 -0.48
C ASP A 229 21.10 -1.38 -1.00
N GLU A 230 22.14 -0.96 -1.72
CA GLU A 230 23.25 -1.83 -2.13
C GLU A 230 24.04 -2.34 -0.92
N TYR A 231 24.43 -3.60 -0.97
CA TYR A 231 25.18 -4.27 0.07
C TYR A 231 26.35 -5.07 -0.54
N GLY A 232 27.55 -4.53 -0.41
CA GLY A 232 28.72 -5.12 -1.09
C GLY A 232 28.65 -4.94 -2.61
N ASP A 233 29.29 -5.83 -3.37
CA ASP A 233 29.44 -5.70 -4.82
C ASP A 233 28.25 -6.25 -5.61
N LYS A 234 27.43 -7.13 -5.03
CA LYS A 234 26.41 -7.89 -5.77
C LYS A 234 25.10 -8.17 -5.01
N ASP A 235 24.98 -7.75 -3.78
CA ASP A 235 23.80 -7.99 -2.96
C ASP A 235 23.11 -6.67 -2.58
N PHE A 236 21.93 -6.79 -2.01
CA PHE A 236 21.12 -5.70 -1.49
C PHE A 236 20.75 -6.02 -0.04
N CYS A 237 20.36 -5.01 0.73
CA CYS A 237 19.87 -5.24 2.09
C CYS A 237 18.63 -4.42 2.40
N PHE A 238 17.75 -4.99 3.24
CA PHE A 238 16.67 -4.26 3.88
C PHE A 238 17.18 -3.44 5.06
N HIS A 239 16.78 -2.19 5.12
CA HIS A 239 16.90 -1.36 6.31
C HIS A 239 15.61 -1.40 7.15
N LYS A 240 15.71 -1.16 8.45
CA LYS A 240 14.54 -1.00 9.35
C LYS A 240 13.89 0.39 9.20
N ILE A 241 13.66 0.79 7.97
CA ILE A 241 13.07 2.07 7.60
C ILE A 241 12.04 1.81 6.50
N ILE A 242 10.92 2.50 6.60
CA ILE A 242 9.91 2.61 5.53
C ILE A 242 9.89 4.08 5.10
N LYS A 243 10.13 4.33 3.82
CA LYS A 243 10.09 5.67 3.24
C LYS A 243 8.68 6.03 2.76
N PRO A 244 8.27 7.30 2.86
CA PRO A 244 7.05 7.77 2.23
C PRO A 244 7.16 7.65 0.70
N ILE A 245 6.02 7.42 0.03
CA ILE A 245 5.95 7.54 -1.42
C ILE A 245 6.21 8.99 -1.78
N ASP A 246 7.15 9.23 -2.69
CA ASP A 246 7.37 10.55 -3.27
C ASP A 246 6.10 10.99 -4.03
N LYS A 247 5.63 12.19 -3.78
CA LYS A 247 4.46 12.76 -4.48
C LYS A 247 4.69 12.94 -6.00
N ASN A 248 5.94 12.86 -6.45
CA ASN A 248 6.32 12.84 -7.87
C ASN A 248 6.54 11.42 -8.42
N ASN A 249 6.19 10.37 -7.68
CA ASN A 249 6.31 9.00 -8.15
C ASN A 249 5.56 8.81 -9.47
N GLU A 250 6.15 8.11 -10.43
CA GLU A 250 5.62 7.91 -11.79
C GLU A 250 4.26 7.22 -11.82
N GLN A 251 3.95 6.39 -10.80
CA GLN A 251 2.65 5.73 -10.67
C GLN A 251 1.55 6.65 -10.09
N ILE A 252 1.90 7.89 -9.70
CA ILE A 252 0.92 8.92 -9.35
C ILE A 252 0.56 9.69 -10.63
N LYS A 253 -0.52 9.28 -11.28
CA LYS A 253 -1.01 9.90 -12.51
C LYS A 253 -1.42 11.35 -12.30
N LYS A 254 -2.08 11.63 -11.16
CA LYS A 254 -2.59 12.97 -10.85
C LYS A 254 -2.74 13.20 -9.36
N VAL A 255 -2.58 14.45 -8.96
CA VAL A 255 -2.91 14.93 -7.60
C VAL A 255 -3.99 15.99 -7.71
N LEU A 256 -5.14 15.75 -7.06
CA LEU A 256 -6.27 16.68 -7.00
C LEU A 256 -6.25 17.36 -5.63
N VAL A 257 -5.97 18.66 -5.61
CA VAL A 257 -5.93 19.46 -4.39
C VAL A 257 -7.33 19.95 -4.06
N ILE A 258 -7.89 19.47 -2.97
CA ILE A 258 -9.23 19.82 -2.50
C ILE A 258 -9.10 21.08 -1.64
N LYS A 259 -9.62 22.18 -2.17
CA LYS A 259 -9.53 23.48 -1.51
C LYS A 259 -10.38 23.50 -0.23
N LYS A 260 -9.80 24.04 0.84
CA LYS A 260 -10.44 24.08 2.16
C LYS A 260 -11.80 24.79 2.13
N GLU A 261 -11.96 25.82 1.29
CA GLU A 261 -13.17 26.60 1.12
C GLU A 261 -14.36 25.75 0.62
N GLY A 262 -14.11 24.73 -0.23
CA GLY A 262 -15.13 23.83 -0.80
C GLY A 262 -15.45 22.63 0.06
N LYS A 263 -14.62 22.24 1.02
CA LYS A 263 -14.72 20.96 1.73
C LYS A 263 -16.03 20.76 2.47
N CYS A 264 -16.52 21.75 3.17
CA CYS A 264 -17.78 21.67 3.92
C CYS A 264 -18.96 21.33 2.98
N GLU A 265 -19.03 21.98 1.83
CA GLU A 265 -20.10 21.74 0.85
C GLU A 265 -19.93 20.38 0.17
N ILE A 266 -18.70 20.00 -0.17
CA ILE A 266 -18.38 18.67 -0.71
C ILE A 266 -18.88 17.58 0.25
N ARG A 267 -18.59 17.66 1.56
CA ARG A 267 -19.06 16.65 2.53
C ARG A 267 -20.56 16.58 2.65
N LYS A 268 -21.27 17.71 2.64
CA LYS A 268 -22.72 17.72 2.65
C LYS A 268 -23.32 16.96 1.46
N LYS A 269 -22.77 17.19 0.26
CA LYS A 269 -23.18 16.49 -0.95
C LYS A 269 -22.84 15.02 -0.92
N LEU A 270 -21.63 14.64 -0.42
CA LEU A 270 -21.22 13.24 -0.25
C LEU A 270 -22.14 12.51 0.74
N ASN A 271 -22.48 13.12 1.88
CA ASN A 271 -23.40 12.54 2.86
C ASN A 271 -24.81 12.33 2.26
N PHE A 272 -25.29 13.27 1.43
CA PHE A 272 -26.55 13.11 0.70
C PHE A 272 -26.52 11.92 -0.26
N LEU A 273 -25.36 11.62 -0.84
CA LEU A 273 -25.12 10.46 -1.71
C LEU A 273 -24.86 9.15 -0.92
N GLY A 274 -24.94 9.18 0.41
CA GLY A 274 -24.73 8.01 1.26
C GLY A 274 -23.25 7.67 1.53
N ILE A 275 -22.34 8.59 1.27
CA ILE A 275 -20.91 8.44 1.56
C ILE A 275 -20.59 9.21 2.84
N SER A 276 -20.38 8.48 3.94
CA SER A 276 -20.16 9.05 5.28
C SER A 276 -19.10 8.27 6.08
#